data_557e83090ed7438c5c5c4f4ef52d5aea
#
_entry.id   557e83090ed7438c5c5c4f4ef52d5aea
#
_cell.length_a   1.000
_cell.length_b   1.000
_cell.length_c   1.000
_cell.angle_alpha   90.00
_cell.angle_beta   90.00
_cell.angle_gamma   90.00
#
_symmetry.space_group_name_H-M   'P 1'
#
loop_
_entity.id
_entity.type
_entity.pdbx_description
1 polymer ?
#
loop_
_entity_poly.entity_id
_entity_poly.type
_entity_poly.pdbx_seq_one_letter_code
_entity_poly.pdbx_strand_id
1 'polypeptide(L)'
;MVGRPDIGRGEFKVSANQAGAVIFVDPELAHGTLARGLSVVGSLPPGFARAIYVMIVVTEVHPFTDGNGRAARLMMNAELSSVGQCRLVVPTVLRNEYVSSLRRVSVNDGDPRALVSVLSHAWRWTAAMPWMDRGATEAQLAATNALVDSNDAQRSGVQLLLP
;
A
#
# COMPACT_ATOMS: atom_id res chain seq x y z
N MET A 1 -2.13 -16.86 -13.58
CA MET A 1 -0.79 -16.31 -13.31
C MET A 1 0.21 -17.34 -13.78
N VAL A 2 0.98 -17.04 -14.81
CA VAL A 2 2.13 -17.89 -15.20
C VAL A 2 3.16 -17.70 -14.08
N GLY A 3 3.41 -18.77 -13.32
CA GLY A 3 4.41 -18.75 -12.27
C GLY A 3 5.78 -18.48 -12.87
N ARG A 4 6.52 -17.54 -12.32
CA ARG A 4 7.95 -17.40 -12.60
C ARG A 4 8.67 -18.47 -11.79
N PRO A 5 9.21 -19.52 -12.42
CA PRO A 5 9.84 -20.64 -11.71
C PRO A 5 11.17 -20.25 -11.02
N ASP A 6 11.72 -19.10 -11.41
CA ASP A 6 12.96 -18.51 -10.91
C ASP A 6 12.82 -17.70 -9.61
N ILE A 7 11.59 -17.50 -9.15
CA ILE A 7 11.32 -16.76 -7.91
C ILE A 7 10.93 -17.73 -6.80
N GLY A 8 11.80 -17.90 -5.82
CA GLY A 8 11.52 -18.65 -4.60
C GLY A 8 10.32 -18.07 -3.87
N ARG A 9 9.26 -18.88 -3.67
CA ARG A 9 8.02 -18.42 -3.02
C ARG A 9 8.25 -18.25 -1.52
N GLY A 10 8.11 -17.02 -1.03
CA GLY A 10 8.30 -16.71 0.38
C GLY A 10 9.75 -16.58 0.82
N GLU A 11 10.70 -16.73 -0.11
CA GLU A 11 12.12 -16.55 0.18
C GLU A 11 12.52 -15.08 0.12
N PHE A 12 13.45 -14.71 0.99
CA PHE A 12 14.06 -13.38 0.94
C PHE A 12 14.86 -13.23 -0.36
N LYS A 13 14.92 -11.99 -0.86
CA LYS A 13 15.71 -11.66 -2.05
C LYS A 13 17.20 -11.99 -1.83
N VAL A 14 17.85 -12.47 -2.88
CA VAL A 14 19.29 -12.77 -2.91
C VAL A 14 20.08 -11.76 -3.76
N SER A 15 19.38 -10.85 -4.45
CA SER A 15 19.96 -9.79 -5.24
C SER A 15 19.32 -8.45 -4.91
N ALA A 16 20.06 -7.35 -5.09
CA ALA A 16 19.54 -6.00 -4.90
C ALA A 16 18.36 -5.75 -5.84
N ASN A 17 17.38 -5.01 -5.35
CA ASN A 17 16.25 -4.56 -6.13
C ASN A 17 16.04 -3.06 -5.98
N GLN A 18 15.42 -2.45 -6.99
CA GLN A 18 15.17 -1.00 -7.04
C GLN A 18 13.83 -0.70 -7.71
N ALA A 19 13.28 0.47 -7.41
CA ALA A 19 12.10 1.01 -8.11
C ALA A 19 12.38 2.45 -8.57
N GLY A 20 12.67 2.60 -9.86
CA GLY A 20 13.16 3.87 -10.41
C GLY A 20 14.51 4.23 -9.78
N ALA A 21 14.60 5.39 -9.12
CA ALA A 21 15.81 5.85 -8.43
C ALA A 21 15.92 5.36 -6.96
N VAL A 22 14.90 4.69 -6.43
CA VAL A 22 14.91 4.18 -5.05
C VAL A 22 15.59 2.83 -5.02
N ILE A 23 16.73 2.74 -4.33
CA ILE A 23 17.43 1.49 -4.03
C ILE A 23 16.97 1.00 -2.67
N PHE A 24 16.49 -0.23 -2.60
CA PHE A 24 16.00 -0.82 -1.36
C PHE A 24 17.12 -1.46 -0.54
N VAL A 25 16.80 -1.85 0.69
CA VAL A 25 17.74 -2.49 1.62
C VAL A 25 18.49 -3.65 0.96
N ASP A 26 19.77 -3.76 1.20
CA ASP A 26 20.60 -4.85 0.65
C ASP A 26 20.08 -6.23 1.08
N PRO A 27 20.23 -7.26 0.22
CA PRO A 27 19.73 -8.60 0.52
C PRO A 27 20.17 -9.15 1.86
N GLU A 28 21.44 -8.99 2.19
CA GLU A 28 22.04 -9.48 3.44
C GLU A 28 21.45 -8.81 4.69
N LEU A 29 20.97 -7.57 4.57
CA LEU A 29 20.40 -6.79 5.65
C LEU A 29 18.87 -6.90 5.71
N ALA A 30 18.22 -7.41 4.65
CA ALA A 30 16.77 -7.37 4.51
C ALA A 30 16.04 -8.07 5.66
N HIS A 31 16.49 -9.26 6.06
CA HIS A 31 15.88 -10.01 7.17
C HIS A 31 15.98 -9.26 8.50
N GLY A 32 17.19 -8.80 8.85
CA GLY A 32 17.44 -8.10 10.11
C GLY A 32 16.71 -6.76 10.18
N THR A 33 16.70 -6.00 9.09
CA THR A 33 16.01 -4.71 9.00
C THR A 33 14.49 -4.89 9.11
N LEU A 34 13.91 -5.91 8.43
CA LEU A 34 12.50 -6.23 8.54
C LEU A 34 12.14 -6.61 9.99
N ALA A 35 12.90 -7.52 10.60
CA ALA A 35 12.67 -7.95 11.97
C ALA A 35 12.76 -6.77 12.96
N ARG A 36 13.74 -5.89 12.79
CA ARG A 36 13.89 -4.68 13.61
C ARG A 36 12.72 -3.71 13.42
N GLY A 37 12.31 -3.45 12.17
CA GLY A 37 11.14 -2.60 11.89
C GLY A 37 9.87 -3.16 12.52
N LEU A 38 9.63 -4.46 12.36
CA LEU A 38 8.43 -5.09 12.90
C LEU A 38 8.44 -5.23 14.44
N SER A 39 9.61 -5.25 15.10
CA SER A 39 9.68 -5.33 16.57
C SER A 39 9.02 -4.12 17.28
N VAL A 40 8.89 -3.00 16.59
CA VAL A 40 8.26 -1.77 17.12
C VAL A 40 6.74 -1.82 17.04
N VAL A 41 6.18 -2.69 16.21
CA VAL A 41 4.74 -2.76 15.93
C VAL A 41 3.90 -2.92 17.20
N GLY A 42 4.38 -3.76 18.14
CA GLY A 42 3.69 -3.99 19.42
C GLY A 42 3.57 -2.77 20.33
N SER A 43 4.44 -1.77 20.17
CA SER A 43 4.41 -0.52 20.92
C SER A 43 3.48 0.55 20.34
N LEU A 44 3.03 0.35 19.10
CA LEU A 44 2.12 1.28 18.43
C LEU A 44 0.65 0.97 18.75
N PRO A 45 -0.20 1.99 18.92
CA PRO A 45 -1.62 1.79 19.07
C PRO A 45 -2.20 0.98 17.89
N PRO A 46 -3.01 -0.06 18.16
CA PRO A 46 -3.65 -0.84 17.11
C PRO A 46 -4.55 0.03 16.21
N GLY A 47 -4.63 -0.33 14.93
CA GLY A 47 -5.51 0.33 13.96
C GLY A 47 -4.73 1.03 12.83
N PHE A 48 -5.31 2.10 12.28
CA PHE A 48 -4.87 2.71 11.03
C PHE A 48 -3.38 3.15 11.04
N ALA A 49 -2.91 3.80 12.09
CA ALA A 49 -1.53 4.26 12.17
C ALA A 49 -0.53 3.09 12.16
N ARG A 50 -0.81 2.03 12.96
CA ARG A 50 0.01 0.82 13.00
C ARG A 50 -0.02 0.08 11.66
N ALA A 51 -1.17 0.01 11.01
CA ALA A 51 -1.32 -0.60 9.69
C ALA A 51 -0.48 0.10 8.62
N ILE A 52 -0.48 1.44 8.59
CA ILE A 52 0.37 2.21 7.69
C ILE A 52 1.85 1.99 8.01
N TYR A 53 2.23 1.99 9.28
CA TYR A 53 3.62 1.74 9.70
C TYR A 53 4.12 0.38 9.18
N VAL A 54 3.36 -0.69 9.39
CA VAL A 54 3.70 -2.04 8.89
C VAL A 54 3.86 -2.04 7.37
N MET A 55 2.97 -1.37 6.66
CA MET A 55 3.05 -1.24 5.21
C MET A 55 4.33 -0.51 4.78
N ILE A 56 4.69 0.60 5.44
CA ILE A 56 5.93 1.35 5.16
C ILE A 56 7.14 0.45 5.38
N VAL A 57 7.24 -0.23 6.54
CA VAL A 57 8.37 -1.12 6.84
C VAL A 57 8.58 -2.16 5.74
N VAL A 58 7.52 -2.84 5.31
CA VAL A 58 7.62 -3.87 4.25
C VAL A 58 7.99 -3.24 2.90
N THR A 59 7.46 -2.05 2.61
CA THR A 59 7.76 -1.34 1.35
C THR A 59 9.20 -0.88 1.29
N GLU A 60 9.74 -0.30 2.38
CA GLU A 60 11.10 0.23 2.43
C GLU A 60 12.15 -0.88 2.47
N VAL A 61 11.91 -1.94 3.24
CA VAL A 61 12.83 -3.08 3.27
C VAL A 61 12.85 -3.84 1.95
N HIS A 62 11.69 -3.95 1.31
CA HIS A 62 11.51 -4.67 0.04
C HIS A 62 12.08 -6.10 0.10
N PRO A 63 11.64 -6.94 1.05
CA PRO A 63 12.33 -8.17 1.43
C PRO A 63 12.33 -9.26 0.36
N PHE A 64 11.39 -9.25 -0.59
CA PHE A 64 11.24 -10.30 -1.59
C PHE A 64 11.72 -9.85 -2.97
N THR A 65 12.00 -10.82 -3.85
CA THR A 65 12.37 -10.53 -5.25
C THR A 65 11.22 -9.86 -6.00
N ASP A 66 9.97 -10.27 -5.74
CA ASP A 66 8.75 -9.66 -6.31
C ASP A 66 7.60 -9.73 -5.29
N GLY A 67 6.56 -8.93 -5.52
CA GLY A 67 5.33 -8.94 -4.73
C GLY A 67 5.37 -8.12 -3.44
N ASN A 68 6.43 -7.36 -3.17
CA ASN A 68 6.56 -6.55 -1.95
C ASN A 68 5.39 -5.58 -1.73
N GLY A 69 4.93 -4.90 -2.78
CA GLY A 69 3.76 -4.01 -2.68
C GLY A 69 2.45 -4.76 -2.36
N ARG A 70 2.30 -6.02 -2.82
CA ARG A 70 1.16 -6.87 -2.45
C ARG A 70 1.26 -7.33 -1.00
N ALA A 71 2.44 -7.79 -0.59
CA ALA A 71 2.70 -8.19 0.79
C ALA A 71 2.47 -7.02 1.77
N ALA A 72 2.99 -5.84 1.46
CA ALA A 72 2.80 -4.62 2.27
C ALA A 72 1.30 -4.30 2.47
N ARG A 73 0.49 -4.31 1.41
CA ARG A 73 -0.95 -4.05 1.51
C ARG A 73 -1.71 -5.17 2.21
N LEU A 74 -1.29 -6.43 2.06
CA LEU A 74 -1.88 -7.55 2.81
C LEU A 74 -1.62 -7.40 4.31
N MET A 75 -0.40 -7.07 4.71
CA MET A 75 -0.05 -6.87 6.12
C MET A 75 -0.77 -5.66 6.70
N MET A 76 -0.85 -4.55 5.98
CA MET A 76 -1.65 -3.38 6.37
C MET A 76 -3.12 -3.78 6.64
N ASN A 77 -3.72 -4.51 5.72
CA ASN A 77 -5.11 -4.93 5.84
C ASN A 77 -5.32 -6.01 6.92
N ALA A 78 -4.33 -6.84 7.20
CA ALA A 78 -4.37 -7.75 8.35
C ALA A 78 -4.42 -6.99 9.68
N GLU A 79 -3.61 -5.93 9.82
CA GLU A 79 -3.63 -5.04 10.99
C GLU A 79 -4.99 -4.34 11.17
N LEU A 80 -5.58 -3.80 10.11
CA LEU A 80 -6.91 -3.19 10.17
C LEU A 80 -7.97 -4.22 10.59
N SER A 81 -7.95 -5.41 9.97
CA SER A 81 -8.89 -6.49 10.27
C SER A 81 -8.77 -7.02 11.70
N SER A 82 -7.56 -7.03 12.28
CA SER A 82 -7.30 -7.53 13.63
C SER A 82 -8.02 -6.73 14.72
N VAL A 83 -8.39 -5.49 14.41
CA VAL A 83 -9.11 -4.58 15.31
C VAL A 83 -10.54 -4.26 14.83
N GLY A 84 -11.07 -5.07 13.91
CA GLY A 84 -12.42 -4.90 13.38
C GLY A 84 -12.61 -3.69 12.47
N GLN A 85 -11.52 -3.06 12.01
CA GLN A 85 -11.60 -1.94 11.09
C GLN A 85 -11.78 -2.42 9.64
N CYS A 86 -12.43 -1.59 8.83
CA CYS A 86 -12.59 -1.83 7.40
C CYS A 86 -11.22 -1.97 6.73
N ARG A 87 -11.09 -2.95 5.83
CA ARG A 87 -9.93 -3.07 4.95
C ARG A 87 -9.84 -1.87 4.03
N LEU A 88 -8.63 -1.55 3.59
CA LEU A 88 -8.36 -0.45 2.70
C LEU A 88 -8.14 -0.98 1.28
N VAL A 89 -8.87 -0.43 0.33
CA VAL A 89 -8.66 -0.60 -1.11
C VAL A 89 -8.12 0.73 -1.66
N VAL A 90 -7.07 0.68 -2.46
CA VAL A 90 -6.58 1.84 -3.20
C VAL A 90 -7.24 1.83 -4.58
N PRO A 91 -8.19 2.73 -4.87
CA PRO A 91 -8.84 2.80 -6.18
C PRO A 91 -7.85 3.15 -7.30
N THR A 92 -8.17 2.78 -8.53
CA THR A 92 -7.31 3.02 -9.69
C THR A 92 -6.97 4.49 -9.87
N VAL A 93 -7.93 5.37 -9.67
CA VAL A 93 -7.76 6.83 -9.78
C VAL A 93 -6.66 7.38 -8.86
N LEU A 94 -6.45 6.79 -7.68
CA LEU A 94 -5.41 7.20 -6.72
C LEU A 94 -4.04 6.54 -6.92
N ARG A 95 -3.90 5.64 -7.91
CA ARG A 95 -2.68 4.83 -8.06
C ARG A 95 -1.40 5.69 -8.17
N ASN A 96 -1.41 6.74 -8.97
CA ASN A 96 -0.24 7.60 -9.18
C ASN A 96 0.09 8.41 -7.91
N GLU A 97 -0.91 8.94 -7.23
CA GLU A 97 -0.72 9.65 -5.96
C GLU A 97 -0.17 8.71 -4.88
N TYR A 98 -0.70 7.51 -4.78
CA TYR A 98 -0.22 6.47 -3.87
C TYR A 98 1.25 6.12 -4.13
N VAL A 99 1.62 5.83 -5.38
CA VAL A 99 3.00 5.49 -5.75
C VAL A 99 3.96 6.67 -5.52
N SER A 100 3.55 7.88 -5.88
CA SER A 100 4.39 9.07 -5.65
C SER A 100 4.55 9.40 -4.17
N SER A 101 3.51 9.18 -3.36
CA SER A 101 3.59 9.38 -1.91
C SER A 101 4.49 8.34 -1.23
N LEU A 102 4.48 7.07 -1.67
CA LEU A 102 5.44 6.06 -1.23
C LEU A 102 6.89 6.47 -1.54
N ARG A 103 7.14 6.94 -2.77
CA ARG A 103 8.49 7.41 -3.13
C ARG A 103 8.97 8.57 -2.26
N ARG A 104 8.06 9.48 -1.86
CA ARG A 104 8.41 10.57 -0.94
C ARG A 104 8.86 10.07 0.43
N VAL A 105 8.27 9.01 0.94
CA VAL A 105 8.73 8.38 2.19
C VAL A 105 10.20 7.94 2.04
N SER A 106 10.56 7.30 0.92
CA SER A 106 11.92 6.80 0.69
C SER A 106 12.97 7.90 0.48
N VAL A 107 12.59 9.08 -0.06
CA VAL A 107 13.57 10.12 -0.46
C VAL A 107 13.55 11.39 0.41
N ASN A 108 12.52 11.61 1.24
CA ASN A 108 12.32 12.82 2.04
C ASN A 108 12.40 12.53 3.54
N ASP A 109 13.50 11.94 4.00
CA ASP A 109 13.77 11.63 5.41
C ASP A 109 12.64 10.83 6.11
N GLY A 110 11.92 10.01 5.35
CA GLY A 110 10.85 9.18 5.87
C GLY A 110 9.53 9.91 6.15
N ASP A 111 9.30 11.10 5.57
CA ASP A 111 8.06 11.86 5.81
C ASP A 111 6.81 11.15 5.24
N PRO A 112 5.94 10.57 6.09
CA PRO A 112 4.79 9.81 5.65
C PRO A 112 3.53 10.65 5.40
N ARG A 113 3.55 11.96 5.63
CA ARG A 113 2.33 12.81 5.65
C ARG A 113 1.50 12.71 4.37
N ALA A 114 2.16 12.75 3.20
CA ALA A 114 1.46 12.62 1.93
C ALA A 114 0.83 11.22 1.77
N LEU A 115 1.54 10.17 2.15
CA LEU A 115 1.04 8.79 2.12
C LEU A 115 -0.14 8.59 3.07
N VAL A 116 -0.04 9.10 4.30
CA VAL A 116 -1.13 9.05 5.29
C VAL A 116 -2.37 9.75 4.75
N SER A 117 -2.22 10.91 4.08
CA SER A 117 -3.34 11.66 3.48
C SER A 117 -4.05 10.83 2.41
N VAL A 118 -3.30 10.27 1.44
CA VAL A 118 -3.86 9.45 0.35
C VAL A 118 -4.55 8.20 0.90
N LEU A 119 -3.90 7.50 1.83
CA LEU A 119 -4.46 6.28 2.41
C LEU A 119 -5.68 6.57 3.30
N SER A 120 -5.69 7.70 4.03
CA SER A 120 -6.87 8.12 4.81
C SER A 120 -8.06 8.41 3.92
N HIS A 121 -7.83 9.02 2.75
CA HIS A 121 -8.90 9.28 1.77
C HIS A 121 -9.42 7.95 1.18
N ALA A 122 -8.54 7.07 0.74
CA ALA A 122 -8.88 5.76 0.23
C ALA A 122 -9.62 4.90 1.28
N TRP A 123 -9.22 4.97 2.56
CA TRP A 123 -9.86 4.23 3.63
C TRP A 123 -11.28 4.72 3.91
N ARG A 124 -11.49 6.05 3.98
CA ARG A 124 -12.84 6.64 4.12
C ARG A 124 -13.74 6.25 2.96
N TRP A 125 -13.23 6.32 1.73
CA TRP A 125 -13.95 5.87 0.55
C TRP A 125 -14.32 4.38 0.66
N THR A 126 -13.36 3.51 1.00
CA THR A 126 -13.62 2.07 1.14
C THR A 126 -14.68 1.78 2.21
N ALA A 127 -14.64 2.48 3.34
CA ALA A 127 -15.60 2.31 4.43
C ALA A 127 -17.03 2.74 4.08
N ALA A 128 -17.18 3.73 3.18
CA ALA A 128 -18.47 4.25 2.76
C ALA A 128 -19.13 3.46 1.61
N MET A 129 -18.37 2.56 0.95
CA MET A 129 -18.86 1.78 -0.19
C MET A 129 -19.85 0.69 0.22
N PRO A 130 -20.95 0.47 -0.54
CA PRO A 130 -21.97 -0.54 -0.25
C PRO A 130 -21.58 -1.94 -0.73
N TRP A 131 -20.48 -2.49 -0.21
CA TRP A 131 -19.88 -3.75 -0.67
C TRP A 131 -20.79 -4.98 -0.65
N MET A 132 -21.87 -4.95 0.14
CA MET A 132 -22.82 -6.05 0.26
C MET A 132 -23.89 -6.05 -0.85
N ASP A 133 -24.02 -4.96 -1.59
CA ASP A 133 -24.93 -4.82 -2.73
C ASP A 133 -24.11 -4.59 -4.00
N ARG A 134 -24.14 -5.56 -4.91
CA ARG A 134 -23.37 -5.51 -6.15
C ARG A 134 -23.80 -4.34 -7.04
N GLY A 135 -25.10 -4.12 -7.22
CA GLY A 135 -25.59 -3.06 -8.09
C GLY A 135 -25.25 -1.67 -7.56
N ALA A 136 -25.45 -1.46 -6.26
CA ALA A 136 -25.07 -0.23 -5.59
C ALA A 136 -23.54 -0.02 -5.63
N THR A 137 -22.74 -1.08 -5.44
CA THR A 137 -21.28 -1.01 -5.55
C THR A 137 -20.84 -0.59 -6.96
N GLU A 138 -21.38 -1.23 -8.02
CA GLU A 138 -21.04 -0.89 -9.41
C GLU A 138 -21.41 0.57 -9.73
N ALA A 139 -22.58 1.04 -9.28
CA ALA A 139 -23.00 2.43 -9.45
C ALA A 139 -22.04 3.40 -8.72
N GLN A 140 -21.66 3.10 -7.48
CA GLN A 140 -20.75 3.96 -6.71
C GLN A 140 -19.31 3.94 -7.24
N LEU A 141 -18.81 2.83 -7.77
CA LEU A 141 -17.50 2.79 -8.43
C LEU A 141 -17.43 3.78 -9.59
N ALA A 142 -18.51 3.89 -10.38
CA ALA A 142 -18.60 4.86 -11.47
C ALA A 142 -18.76 6.30 -10.95
N ALA A 143 -19.70 6.52 -10.02
CA ALA A 143 -20.03 7.85 -9.50
C ALA A 143 -18.85 8.50 -8.74
N THR A 144 -18.00 7.69 -8.11
CA THR A 144 -16.84 8.17 -7.34
C THR A 144 -15.54 8.27 -8.15
N ASN A 145 -15.57 8.04 -9.45
CA ASN A 145 -14.39 8.00 -10.34
C ASN A 145 -13.37 6.92 -9.99
N ALA A 146 -13.71 5.93 -9.18
CA ALA A 146 -12.79 4.96 -8.59
C ALA A 146 -11.99 4.17 -9.64
N LEU A 147 -12.58 3.91 -10.81
CA LEU A 147 -12.02 3.11 -11.88
C LEU A 147 -11.31 3.93 -12.98
N VAL A 148 -11.33 5.26 -12.90
CA VAL A 148 -10.64 6.13 -13.87
C VAL A 148 -9.14 5.79 -13.84
N ASP A 149 -8.52 5.68 -15.02
CA ASP A 149 -7.07 5.48 -15.11
C ASP A 149 -6.33 6.64 -14.44
N SER A 150 -5.32 6.33 -13.65
CA SER A 150 -4.62 7.33 -12.85
C SER A 150 -3.84 8.38 -13.66
N ASN A 151 -3.41 8.04 -14.89
CA ASN A 151 -2.75 9.01 -15.76
C ASN A 151 -3.79 9.94 -16.41
N ASP A 152 -4.97 9.40 -16.77
CA ASP A 152 -6.08 10.19 -17.28
C ASP A 152 -6.62 11.13 -16.20
N ALA A 153 -6.78 10.64 -14.99
CA ALA A 153 -7.18 11.43 -13.84
C ALA A 153 -6.21 12.60 -13.60
N GLN A 154 -4.91 12.33 -13.63
CA GLN A 154 -3.88 13.37 -13.46
C GLN A 154 -3.90 14.42 -14.56
N ARG A 155 -4.15 14.02 -15.82
CA ARG A 155 -4.23 14.93 -16.98
C ARG A 155 -5.49 15.80 -16.96
N SER A 156 -6.62 15.24 -16.54
CA SER A 156 -7.93 15.88 -16.54
C SER A 156 -8.33 16.53 -15.22
N GLY A 157 -7.54 16.38 -14.16
CA GLY A 157 -7.85 16.90 -12.84
C GLY A 157 -8.98 16.14 -12.13
N VAL A 158 -9.32 14.93 -12.60
CA VAL A 158 -10.35 14.09 -11.98
C VAL A 158 -9.82 13.53 -10.66
N GLN A 159 -10.64 13.59 -9.63
CA GLN A 159 -10.31 13.11 -8.28
C GLN A 159 -11.27 12.00 -7.84
N LEU A 160 -10.83 11.20 -6.86
CA LEU A 160 -11.70 10.30 -6.14
C LEU A 160 -12.72 11.11 -5.33
N LEU A 161 -14.00 10.82 -5.55
CA LEU A 161 -15.08 11.37 -4.73
C LEU A 161 -15.48 10.37 -3.64
N LEU A 162 -15.97 10.84 -2.51
CA LEU A 162 -16.59 9.97 -1.50
C LEU A 162 -18.02 9.64 -1.92
N PRO A 163 -18.52 8.43 -1.61
CA PRO A 163 -19.91 8.04 -1.84
C PRO A 163 -20.90 8.91 -1.11
#